data_fda105fda228639a0cb8ee978f039c80
#
_entry.id   fda105fda228639a0cb8ee978f039c80
#
_cell.length_a   1.000
_cell.length_b   1.000
_cell.length_c   1.000
_cell.angle_alpha   90.00
_cell.angle_beta   90.00
_cell.angle_gamma   90.00
#
_symmetry.space_group_name_H-M   'P 1'
#
loop_
_entity.id
_entity.type
_entity.pdbx_description
1 polymer ?
#
loop_
_entity_poly.entity_id
_entity_poly.type
_entity_poly.pdbx_seq_one_letter_code
_entity_poly.pdbx_strand_id
1 'polypeptide(L)'
;RQLRNLDLVMGIEDKVNYNILDILNRSCRIRQAIIRNKKYPNLYVIPAAPSMDTLCSYEARFKILIEELKASFDYCLIDSPAGIDSGFWFSVSPADRAIVVTTPHVSAIHDARRCISLLDSAHLDDISVIVNAYDKHMVRRHQMISDNDITALLSTRIIGTIPYDKSVIICQNRGIPVREAKSRLAPVFAHISGQIIHSSDDMRGAAV
;
A
#
# COMPACT_ATOMS: atom_id res chain seq x y z
N ARG A 1 -6.43 15.87 -11.46
CA ARG A 1 -4.99 15.49 -11.44
C ARG A 1 -4.77 14.70 -10.17
N GLN A 2 -4.50 13.40 -10.28
CA GLN A 2 -4.03 12.63 -9.13
C GLN A 2 -2.64 13.14 -8.72
N LEU A 3 -2.49 13.32 -7.40
CA LEU A 3 -1.20 13.71 -6.82
C LEU A 3 -0.28 12.49 -6.90
N ARG A 4 0.79 12.56 -7.68
CA ARG A 4 1.84 11.54 -7.76
C ARG A 4 2.76 11.62 -6.54
N ASN A 5 2.20 11.40 -5.35
CA ASN A 5 2.92 11.55 -4.09
C ASN A 5 4.04 10.52 -3.92
N LEU A 6 3.87 9.32 -4.48
CA LEU A 6 4.87 8.26 -4.38
C LEU A 6 6.15 8.62 -5.16
N ASP A 7 6.01 9.19 -6.36
CA ASP A 7 7.16 9.61 -7.19
C ASP A 7 8.02 10.64 -6.46
N LEU A 8 7.36 11.60 -5.79
CA LEU A 8 7.99 12.63 -4.96
C LEU A 8 8.75 12.02 -3.78
N VAL A 9 8.07 11.18 -2.97
CA VAL A 9 8.67 10.54 -1.78
C VAL A 9 9.83 9.63 -2.16
N MET A 10 9.78 9.01 -3.34
CA MET A 10 10.82 8.10 -3.84
C MET A 10 11.95 8.83 -4.58
N GLY A 11 11.82 10.14 -4.83
CA GLY A 11 12.82 10.96 -5.54
C GLY A 11 13.08 10.48 -6.97
N ILE A 12 12.03 10.08 -7.69
CA ILE A 12 12.12 9.55 -9.06
C ILE A 12 11.44 10.44 -10.10
N GLU A 13 10.90 11.59 -9.72
CA GLU A 13 10.12 12.48 -10.58
C GLU A 13 10.81 12.81 -11.91
N ASP A 14 12.10 13.14 -11.85
CA ASP A 14 12.91 13.50 -13.03
C ASP A 14 13.23 12.32 -13.96
N LYS A 15 12.86 11.08 -13.58
CA LYS A 15 13.16 9.85 -14.32
C LYS A 15 11.94 9.24 -14.99
N VAL A 16 10.77 9.82 -14.80
CA VAL A 16 9.52 9.30 -15.34
C VAL A 16 9.38 9.68 -16.80
N ASN A 17 9.82 8.80 -17.70
CA ASN A 17 9.60 8.93 -19.14
C ASN A 17 8.33 8.19 -19.60
N TYR A 18 8.01 7.09 -18.95
CA TYR A 18 6.85 6.24 -19.20
C TYR A 18 6.16 5.89 -17.89
N ASN A 19 4.89 5.56 -17.96
CA ASN A 19 4.05 5.18 -16.83
C ASN A 19 3.32 3.86 -17.12
N ILE A 20 2.51 3.39 -16.20
CA ILE A 20 1.78 2.12 -16.32
C ILE A 20 0.86 2.09 -17.55
N LEU A 21 0.22 3.21 -17.92
CA LEU A 21 -0.65 3.27 -19.08
C LEU A 21 0.12 3.05 -20.39
N ASP A 22 1.37 3.52 -20.47
CA ASP A 22 2.23 3.31 -21.65
C ASP A 22 2.58 1.83 -21.85
N ILE A 23 2.71 1.06 -20.74
CA ILE A 23 2.87 -0.39 -20.79
C ILE A 23 1.56 -1.04 -21.27
N LEU A 24 0.44 -0.68 -20.66
CA LEU A 24 -0.86 -1.30 -20.91
C LEU A 24 -1.37 -1.05 -22.33
N ASN A 25 -1.08 0.11 -22.91
CA ASN A 25 -1.40 0.41 -24.32
C ASN A 25 -0.33 -0.07 -25.33
N ARG A 26 0.77 -0.70 -24.82
CA ARG A 26 1.90 -1.22 -25.61
C ARG A 26 2.76 -0.15 -26.30
N SER A 27 2.75 1.08 -25.82
CA SER A 27 3.64 2.16 -26.29
C SER A 27 5.09 1.95 -25.86
N CYS A 28 5.30 1.21 -24.75
CA CYS A 28 6.62 0.83 -24.27
C CYS A 28 6.65 -0.58 -23.68
N ARG A 29 7.86 -1.10 -23.46
CA ARG A 29 8.08 -2.36 -22.73
C ARG A 29 8.22 -2.07 -21.24
N ILE A 30 7.94 -3.06 -20.37
CA ILE A 30 8.08 -2.95 -18.90
C ILE A 30 9.44 -2.37 -18.51
N ARG A 31 10.53 -2.89 -19.09
CA ARG A 31 11.90 -2.45 -18.80
C ARG A 31 12.20 -0.97 -19.10
N GLN A 32 11.37 -0.31 -19.90
CA GLN A 32 11.52 1.11 -20.23
C GLN A 32 10.75 2.01 -19.25
N ALA A 33 9.69 1.49 -18.63
CA ALA A 33 8.86 2.21 -17.66
C ALA A 33 9.27 1.94 -16.23
N ILE A 34 9.87 0.77 -15.92
CA ILE A 34 10.28 0.41 -14.59
C ILE A 34 11.53 1.18 -14.17
N ILE A 35 11.48 1.85 -13.03
CA ILE A 35 12.55 2.69 -12.50
C ILE A 35 13.17 1.99 -11.30
N ARG A 36 14.45 1.65 -11.38
CA ARG A 36 15.21 1.15 -10.23
C ARG A 36 15.58 2.30 -9.30
N ASN A 37 15.31 2.14 -8.00
CA ASN A 37 15.71 3.12 -7.02
C ASN A 37 17.23 3.10 -6.85
N LYS A 38 17.89 4.28 -6.84
CA LYS A 38 19.36 4.37 -6.71
C LYS A 38 19.86 3.98 -5.35
N LYS A 39 19.09 4.26 -4.29
CA LYS A 39 19.48 4.03 -2.90
C LYS A 39 19.13 2.63 -2.44
N TYR A 40 18.03 2.07 -2.94
CA TYR A 40 17.53 0.74 -2.62
C TYR A 40 17.54 -0.13 -3.88
N PRO A 41 18.66 -0.85 -4.14
CA PRO A 41 18.84 -1.53 -5.44
C PRO A 41 17.84 -2.64 -5.74
N ASN A 42 17.13 -3.15 -4.74
CA ASN A 42 16.07 -4.15 -4.89
C ASN A 42 14.67 -3.54 -4.97
N LEU A 43 14.57 -2.21 -4.95
CA LEU A 43 13.31 -1.49 -5.06
C LEU A 43 13.15 -0.93 -6.46
N TYR A 44 12.04 -1.28 -7.09
CA TYR A 44 11.64 -0.83 -8.41
C TYR A 44 10.28 -0.16 -8.33
N VAL A 45 10.03 0.81 -9.17
CA VAL A 45 8.77 1.55 -9.23
C VAL A 45 8.30 1.66 -10.67
N ILE A 46 7.03 1.40 -10.90
CA ILE A 46 6.33 1.74 -12.13
C ILE A 46 5.44 2.94 -11.80
N PRO A 47 5.65 4.11 -12.43
CA PRO A 47 4.86 5.29 -12.14
C PRO A 47 3.40 5.11 -12.51
N ALA A 48 2.50 5.70 -11.71
CA ALA A 48 1.07 5.68 -11.97
C ALA A 48 0.70 6.52 -13.20
N ALA A 49 -0.42 6.17 -13.84
CA ALA A 49 -0.99 6.97 -14.92
C ALA A 49 -1.56 8.29 -14.39
N PRO A 50 -1.67 9.32 -15.26
CA PRO A 50 -2.27 10.60 -14.90
C PRO A 50 -3.77 10.54 -14.59
N SER A 51 -4.48 9.52 -15.11
CA SER A 51 -5.93 9.33 -14.94
C SER A 51 -6.26 7.87 -14.70
N MET A 52 -7.06 7.60 -13.66
CA MET A 52 -7.55 6.26 -13.33
C MET A 52 -8.66 5.80 -14.27
N ASP A 53 -9.52 6.70 -14.75
CA ASP A 53 -10.63 6.35 -15.64
C ASP A 53 -10.14 5.68 -16.92
N THR A 54 -9.01 6.17 -17.45
CA THR A 54 -8.35 5.57 -18.60
C THR A 54 -7.77 4.19 -18.28
N LEU A 55 -7.24 4.00 -17.06
CA LEU A 55 -6.66 2.71 -16.64
C LEU A 55 -7.70 1.59 -16.52
N CYS A 56 -8.89 1.90 -16.02
CA CYS A 56 -9.93 0.89 -15.82
C CYS A 56 -10.33 0.15 -17.11
N SER A 57 -10.14 0.78 -18.27
CA SER A 57 -10.34 0.14 -19.58
C SER A 57 -9.32 -0.96 -19.90
N TYR A 58 -8.23 -1.06 -19.13
CA TYR A 58 -7.13 -2.01 -19.34
C TYR A 58 -7.04 -3.10 -18.27
N GLU A 59 -8.09 -3.37 -17.52
CA GLU A 59 -8.08 -4.32 -16.39
C GLU A 59 -7.49 -5.69 -16.77
N ALA A 60 -7.92 -6.29 -17.87
CA ALA A 60 -7.41 -7.59 -18.31
C ALA A 60 -5.90 -7.56 -18.62
N ARG A 61 -5.41 -6.47 -19.21
CA ARG A 61 -3.97 -6.30 -19.47
C ARG A 61 -3.19 -6.02 -18.21
N PHE A 62 -3.80 -5.35 -17.24
CA PHE A 62 -3.20 -5.10 -15.94
C PHE A 62 -3.00 -6.41 -15.16
N LYS A 63 -3.96 -7.31 -15.17
CA LYS A 63 -3.80 -8.66 -14.60
C LYS A 63 -2.61 -9.40 -15.21
N ILE A 64 -2.50 -9.40 -16.54
CA ILE A 64 -1.38 -10.04 -17.23
C ILE A 64 -0.04 -9.41 -16.83
N LEU A 65 0.03 -8.07 -16.77
CA LEU A 65 1.22 -7.35 -16.34
C LEU A 65 1.65 -7.73 -14.92
N ILE A 66 0.70 -7.82 -13.98
CA ILE A 66 1.02 -8.20 -12.60
C ILE A 66 1.52 -9.65 -12.54
N GLU A 67 0.97 -10.59 -13.31
CA GLU A 67 1.49 -11.96 -13.38
C GLU A 67 2.92 -12.02 -13.95
N GLU A 68 3.24 -11.21 -14.97
CA GLU A 68 4.61 -11.09 -15.46
C GLU A 68 5.58 -10.53 -14.40
N LEU A 69 5.11 -9.56 -13.60
CA LEU A 69 5.91 -8.99 -12.52
C LEU A 69 6.10 -9.99 -11.37
N LYS A 70 5.08 -10.76 -11.00
CA LYS A 70 5.17 -11.82 -9.98
C LYS A 70 6.22 -12.89 -10.33
N ALA A 71 6.46 -13.15 -11.60
CA ALA A 71 7.50 -14.08 -12.05
C ALA A 71 8.93 -13.53 -11.84
N SER A 72 9.07 -12.20 -11.64
CA SER A 72 10.37 -11.51 -11.58
C SER A 72 10.68 -10.87 -10.25
N PHE A 73 9.68 -10.69 -9.39
CA PHE A 73 9.81 -10.00 -8.10
C PHE A 73 9.19 -10.83 -6.97
N ASP A 74 9.81 -10.80 -5.80
CA ASP A 74 9.28 -11.48 -4.60
C ASP A 74 7.96 -10.85 -4.12
N TYR A 75 7.82 -9.53 -4.29
CA TYR A 75 6.65 -8.74 -3.90
C TYR A 75 6.32 -7.67 -4.93
N CYS A 76 5.04 -7.56 -5.27
CA CYS A 76 4.47 -6.47 -6.06
C CYS A 76 3.47 -5.70 -5.18
N LEU A 77 3.76 -4.45 -4.88
CA LEU A 77 2.89 -3.59 -4.09
C LEU A 77 2.11 -2.66 -5.03
N ILE A 78 0.78 -2.71 -4.96
CA ILE A 78 -0.10 -1.83 -5.70
C ILE A 78 -0.56 -0.73 -4.75
N ASP A 79 -0.10 0.50 -4.96
CA ASP A 79 -0.55 1.68 -4.22
C ASP A 79 -1.92 2.11 -4.76
N SER A 80 -2.97 1.70 -4.06
CA SER A 80 -4.36 1.96 -4.46
C SER A 80 -4.78 3.38 -4.09
N PRO A 81 -5.55 4.07 -4.95
CA PRO A 81 -6.13 5.34 -4.57
C PRO A 81 -7.07 5.20 -3.37
N ALA A 82 -7.26 6.27 -2.62
CA ALA A 82 -8.23 6.33 -1.54
C ALA A 82 -9.67 6.20 -2.09
N GLY A 83 -10.57 5.61 -1.30
CA GLY A 83 -11.95 5.40 -1.70
C GLY A 83 -12.23 3.98 -2.17
N ILE A 84 -13.45 3.76 -2.66
CA ILE A 84 -13.99 2.46 -3.09
C ILE A 84 -14.59 2.55 -4.51
N ASP A 85 -14.02 3.42 -5.32
CA ASP A 85 -14.43 3.67 -6.71
C ASP A 85 -13.77 2.68 -7.71
N SER A 86 -13.80 3.01 -8.98
CA SER A 86 -13.21 2.20 -10.05
C SER A 86 -11.72 1.93 -9.85
N GLY A 87 -10.98 2.89 -9.28
CA GLY A 87 -9.56 2.74 -8.99
C GLY A 87 -9.25 1.69 -7.91
N PHE A 88 -10.11 1.61 -6.91
CA PHE A 88 -10.04 0.55 -5.90
C PHE A 88 -10.20 -0.83 -6.54
N TRP A 89 -11.27 -1.04 -7.32
CA TRP A 89 -11.54 -2.32 -7.99
C TRP A 89 -10.46 -2.72 -8.99
N PHE A 90 -9.92 -1.75 -9.72
CA PHE A 90 -8.78 -1.95 -10.61
C PHE A 90 -7.55 -2.48 -9.84
N SER A 91 -7.28 -1.92 -8.66
CA SER A 91 -6.15 -2.33 -7.81
C SER A 91 -6.36 -3.70 -7.18
N VAL A 92 -7.58 -4.03 -6.76
CA VAL A 92 -7.97 -5.31 -6.13
C VAL A 92 -7.94 -6.46 -7.13
N SER A 93 -8.32 -6.20 -8.37
CA SER A 93 -8.53 -7.21 -9.41
C SER A 93 -7.36 -8.21 -9.62
N PRO A 94 -6.06 -7.83 -9.60
CA PRO A 94 -4.92 -8.75 -9.70
C PRO A 94 -4.28 -9.10 -8.35
N ALA A 95 -4.82 -8.62 -7.23
CA ALA A 95 -4.18 -8.75 -5.93
C ALA A 95 -4.42 -10.12 -5.30
N ASP A 96 -3.40 -10.70 -4.65
CA ASP A 96 -3.51 -11.92 -3.87
C ASP A 96 -3.89 -11.61 -2.40
N ARG A 97 -3.60 -10.38 -1.95
CA ARG A 97 -3.84 -9.93 -0.57
C ARG A 97 -4.04 -8.43 -0.51
N ALA A 98 -4.66 -7.95 0.57
CA ALA A 98 -4.83 -6.54 0.84
C ALA A 98 -4.32 -6.12 2.21
N ILE A 99 -3.78 -4.91 2.27
CA ILE A 99 -3.44 -4.23 3.52
C ILE A 99 -4.28 -2.96 3.60
N VAL A 100 -5.25 -2.94 4.50
CA VAL A 100 -6.09 -1.76 4.75
C VAL A 100 -5.38 -0.86 5.76
N VAL A 101 -5.02 0.34 5.35
CA VAL A 101 -4.41 1.34 6.23
C VAL A 101 -5.49 2.30 6.71
N THR A 102 -5.65 2.39 8.04
CA THR A 102 -6.65 3.27 8.67
C THR A 102 -6.04 4.11 9.78
N THR A 103 -6.79 5.06 10.31
CA THR A 103 -6.44 5.85 11.50
C THR A 103 -7.44 5.57 12.63
N PRO A 104 -7.07 5.78 13.91
CA PRO A 104 -7.91 5.45 15.06
C PRO A 104 -9.01 6.50 15.31
N HIS A 105 -9.75 6.87 14.27
CA HIS A 105 -10.91 7.75 14.32
C HIS A 105 -12.17 6.97 13.95
N VAL A 106 -13.30 7.26 14.55
CA VAL A 106 -14.56 6.53 14.37
C VAL A 106 -14.93 6.42 12.89
N SER A 107 -14.87 7.52 12.14
CA SER A 107 -15.19 7.54 10.71
C SER A 107 -14.24 6.67 9.89
N ALA A 108 -12.92 6.77 10.13
CA ALA A 108 -11.92 6.00 9.41
C ALA A 108 -12.02 4.49 9.68
N ILE A 109 -12.35 4.10 10.93
CA ILE A 109 -12.60 2.69 11.29
C ILE A 109 -13.87 2.17 10.59
N HIS A 110 -14.92 2.99 10.51
CA HIS A 110 -16.13 2.62 9.78
C HIS A 110 -15.86 2.43 8.28
N ASP A 111 -15.08 3.33 7.67
CA ASP A 111 -14.66 3.22 6.27
C ASP A 111 -13.78 2.00 6.02
N ALA A 112 -12.83 1.71 6.94
CA ALA A 112 -12.00 0.52 6.88
C ALA A 112 -12.83 -0.77 6.94
N ARG A 113 -13.82 -0.83 7.85
CA ARG A 113 -14.75 -1.97 7.94
C ARG A 113 -15.51 -2.18 6.64
N ARG A 114 -16.01 -1.10 6.03
CA ARG A 114 -16.69 -1.18 4.73
C ARG A 114 -15.75 -1.67 3.63
N CYS A 115 -14.50 -1.17 3.60
CA CYS A 115 -13.48 -1.64 2.67
C CYS A 115 -13.21 -3.13 2.82
N ILE A 116 -13.02 -3.63 4.06
CA ILE A 116 -12.82 -5.05 4.37
C ILE A 116 -13.99 -5.89 3.86
N SER A 117 -15.24 -5.48 4.12
CA SER A 117 -16.42 -6.20 3.63
C SER A 117 -16.49 -6.29 2.10
N LEU A 118 -16.01 -5.26 1.40
CA LEU A 118 -15.95 -5.28 -0.07
C LEU A 118 -14.86 -6.21 -0.59
N LEU A 119 -13.70 -6.24 0.08
CA LEU A 119 -12.59 -7.16 -0.23
C LEU A 119 -13.01 -8.62 -0.02
N ASP A 120 -13.67 -8.93 1.10
CA ASP A 120 -14.26 -10.24 1.36
C ASP A 120 -15.26 -10.65 0.26
N SER A 121 -16.12 -9.72 -0.15
CA SER A 121 -17.09 -9.95 -1.23
C SER A 121 -16.42 -10.19 -2.59
N ALA A 122 -15.19 -9.70 -2.76
CA ALA A 122 -14.34 -9.95 -3.93
C ALA A 122 -13.53 -11.24 -3.82
N HIS A 123 -13.75 -12.06 -2.78
CA HIS A 123 -13.03 -13.31 -2.50
C HIS A 123 -11.52 -13.11 -2.29
N LEU A 124 -11.14 -12.00 -1.67
CA LEU A 124 -9.77 -11.75 -1.25
C LEU A 124 -9.63 -12.17 0.22
N ASP A 125 -9.12 -13.37 0.47
CA ASP A 125 -9.13 -14.01 1.80
C ASP A 125 -8.02 -13.48 2.73
N ASP A 126 -6.87 -13.03 2.19
CA ASP A 126 -5.76 -12.49 3.00
C ASP A 126 -5.87 -10.97 3.12
N ILE A 127 -6.63 -10.53 4.13
CA ILE A 127 -6.80 -9.11 4.46
C ILE A 127 -6.16 -8.83 5.80
N SER A 128 -5.31 -7.81 5.85
CA SER A 128 -4.65 -7.32 7.06
C SER A 128 -4.87 -5.83 7.24
N VAL A 129 -4.74 -5.36 8.48
CA VAL A 129 -4.94 -3.94 8.83
C VAL A 129 -3.66 -3.35 9.41
N ILE A 130 -3.35 -2.11 9.05
CA ILE A 130 -2.37 -1.26 9.71
C ILE A 130 -3.11 -0.05 10.27
N VAL A 131 -2.93 0.22 11.58
CA VAL A 131 -3.45 1.42 12.23
C VAL A 131 -2.37 2.49 12.26
N ASN A 132 -2.58 3.59 11.54
CA ASN A 132 -1.63 4.69 11.44
C ASN A 132 -1.99 5.85 12.38
N ALA A 133 -1.01 6.66 12.75
CA ALA A 133 -1.15 7.87 13.58
C ALA A 133 -1.77 7.61 14.97
N TYR A 134 -1.42 6.51 15.61
CA TYR A 134 -1.91 6.11 16.92
C TYR A 134 -1.23 6.88 18.04
N ASP A 135 -2.02 7.54 18.92
CA ASP A 135 -1.50 8.29 20.06
C ASP A 135 -1.93 7.64 21.39
N LYS A 136 -0.98 6.97 22.07
CA LYS A 136 -1.21 6.32 23.36
C LYS A 136 -1.67 7.27 24.47
N HIS A 137 -1.30 8.56 24.40
CA HIS A 137 -1.74 9.54 25.41
C HIS A 137 -3.21 9.90 25.22
N MET A 138 -3.66 10.04 23.95
CA MET A 138 -5.06 10.27 23.65
C MET A 138 -5.93 9.06 24.04
N VAL A 139 -5.45 7.84 23.80
CA VAL A 139 -6.15 6.61 24.22
C VAL A 139 -6.33 6.54 25.72
N ARG A 140 -5.27 6.82 26.51
CA ARG A 140 -5.34 6.84 27.99
C ARG A 140 -6.33 7.89 28.53
N ARG A 141 -6.60 8.94 27.77
CA ARG A 141 -7.57 9.98 28.11
C ARG A 141 -8.95 9.72 27.53
N HIS A 142 -9.20 8.56 26.93
CA HIS A 142 -10.45 8.22 26.25
C HIS A 142 -10.82 9.20 25.11
N GLN A 143 -9.83 9.80 24.46
CA GLN A 143 -9.97 10.74 23.35
C GLN A 143 -9.71 10.09 21.99
N MET A 144 -9.28 8.83 21.98
CA MET A 144 -8.98 8.02 20.80
C MET A 144 -9.39 6.58 21.05
N ILE A 145 -9.84 5.88 20.02
CA ILE A 145 -10.23 4.47 20.09
C ILE A 145 -9.01 3.61 20.44
N SER A 146 -9.19 2.64 21.36
CA SER A 146 -8.12 1.74 21.78
C SER A 146 -7.85 0.63 20.74
N ASP A 147 -6.66 0.01 20.80
CA ASP A 147 -6.31 -1.15 19.96
C ASP A 147 -7.31 -2.30 20.09
N ASN A 148 -7.79 -2.57 21.33
CA ASN A 148 -8.76 -3.61 21.60
C ASN A 148 -10.11 -3.32 20.94
N ASP A 149 -10.57 -2.06 21.01
CA ASP A 149 -11.83 -1.65 20.39
C ASP A 149 -11.73 -1.70 18.86
N ILE A 150 -10.59 -1.27 18.28
CA ILE A 150 -10.35 -1.35 16.84
C ILE A 150 -10.38 -2.81 16.39
N THR A 151 -9.69 -3.71 17.11
CA THR A 151 -9.68 -5.14 16.79
C THR A 151 -11.09 -5.73 16.83
N ALA A 152 -11.87 -5.39 17.84
CA ALA A 152 -13.25 -5.85 17.97
C ALA A 152 -14.15 -5.32 16.84
N LEU A 153 -13.97 -4.05 16.44
CA LEU A 153 -14.78 -3.41 15.39
C LEU A 153 -14.48 -3.92 13.99
N LEU A 154 -13.20 -4.19 13.68
CA LEU A 154 -12.79 -4.61 12.35
C LEU A 154 -12.87 -6.13 12.17
N SER A 155 -12.76 -6.92 13.23
CA SER A 155 -12.73 -8.40 13.20
C SER A 155 -11.69 -8.96 12.21
N THR A 156 -10.61 -8.23 11.99
CA THR A 156 -9.56 -8.53 11.02
C THR A 156 -8.18 -8.38 11.67
N ARG A 157 -7.21 -9.14 11.19
CA ARG A 157 -5.85 -9.15 11.75
C ARG A 157 -5.17 -7.79 11.62
N ILE A 158 -4.78 -7.18 12.74
CA ILE A 158 -3.93 -5.98 12.76
C ILE A 158 -2.47 -6.43 12.76
N ILE A 159 -1.73 -6.11 11.71
CA ILE A 159 -0.31 -6.48 11.54
C ILE A 159 0.64 -5.40 12.06
N GLY A 160 0.12 -4.23 12.42
CA GLY A 160 0.93 -3.20 13.05
C GLY A 160 0.16 -1.92 13.36
N THR A 161 0.67 -1.23 14.38
CA THR A 161 0.19 0.07 14.80
C THR A 161 1.35 1.07 14.73
N ILE A 162 1.21 2.08 13.86
CA ILE A 162 2.22 3.11 13.64
C ILE A 162 1.89 4.29 14.56
N PRO A 163 2.76 4.62 15.53
CA PRO A 163 2.49 5.74 16.43
C PRO A 163 2.54 7.08 15.68
N TYR A 164 1.76 8.04 16.17
CA TYR A 164 1.87 9.41 15.70
C TYR A 164 3.27 9.96 15.99
N ASP A 165 3.94 10.43 14.94
CA ASP A 165 5.27 11.02 15.06
C ASP A 165 5.42 12.19 14.07
N LYS A 166 5.78 13.35 14.61
CA LYS A 166 5.99 14.59 13.82
C LYS A 166 7.11 14.44 12.79
N SER A 167 8.04 13.51 12.99
CA SER A 167 9.12 13.24 12.03
C SER A 167 8.60 12.80 10.66
N VAL A 168 7.42 12.17 10.61
CA VAL A 168 6.77 11.79 9.33
C VAL A 168 6.53 13.01 8.46
N ILE A 169 5.92 14.07 9.02
CA ILE A 169 5.64 15.32 8.30
C ILE A 169 6.95 15.98 7.83
N ILE A 170 7.97 16.00 8.70
CA ILE A 170 9.27 16.57 8.37
C ILE A 170 9.94 15.80 7.22
N CYS A 171 9.87 14.47 7.25
CA CYS A 171 10.41 13.61 6.20
C CYS A 171 9.70 13.82 4.86
N GLN A 172 8.36 13.84 4.88
CA GLN A 172 7.56 14.09 3.69
C GLN A 172 7.88 15.43 3.05
N ASN A 173 7.97 16.51 3.84
CA ASN A 173 8.32 17.84 3.34
C ASN A 173 9.75 17.94 2.78
N ARG A 174 10.62 17.00 3.14
CA ARG A 174 12.01 16.92 2.64
C ARG A 174 12.21 15.91 1.54
N GLY A 175 11.18 15.17 1.14
CA GLY A 175 11.28 14.06 0.19
C GLY A 175 12.21 12.94 0.68
N ILE A 176 12.26 12.71 2.01
CA ILE A 176 13.13 11.70 2.63
C ILE A 176 12.24 10.58 3.19
N PRO A 177 12.51 9.32 2.85
CA PRO A 177 11.81 8.19 3.46
C PRO A 177 11.94 8.20 4.99
N VAL A 178 10.83 7.95 5.71
CA VAL A 178 10.78 7.98 7.19
C VAL A 178 11.80 7.03 7.82
N ARG A 179 12.13 5.91 7.16
CA ARG A 179 13.18 4.97 7.61
C ARG A 179 14.56 5.62 7.73
N GLU A 180 14.84 6.65 6.96
CA GLU A 180 16.14 7.35 6.96
C GLU A 180 16.25 8.41 8.04
N ALA A 181 15.11 8.89 8.52
CA ALA A 181 15.11 9.70 9.73
C ALA A 181 15.56 8.81 10.91
N LYS A 182 16.34 9.35 11.83
CA LYS A 182 16.62 8.70 13.13
C LYS A 182 15.34 8.68 13.98
N SER A 183 14.30 8.04 13.45
CA SER A 183 12.94 8.04 13.98
C SER A 183 12.70 6.75 14.76
N ARG A 184 11.89 6.85 15.81
CA ARG A 184 11.39 5.70 16.59
C ARG A 184 10.50 4.77 15.75
N LEU A 185 10.18 5.15 14.51
CA LEU A 185 9.33 4.38 13.61
C LEU A 185 10.07 3.26 12.87
N ALA A 186 11.41 3.32 12.74
CA ALA A 186 12.17 2.30 12.03
C ALA A 186 11.90 0.86 12.53
N PRO A 187 11.91 0.56 13.84
CA PRO A 187 11.57 -0.78 14.34
C PRO A 187 10.10 -1.15 14.10
N VAL A 188 9.18 -0.19 14.10
CA VAL A 188 7.75 -0.42 13.80
C VAL A 188 7.58 -0.87 12.36
N PHE A 189 8.19 -0.18 11.42
CA PHE A 189 8.16 -0.57 10.00
C PHE A 189 8.86 -1.92 9.75
N ALA A 190 9.97 -2.19 10.46
CA ALA A 190 10.65 -3.49 10.39
C ALA A 190 9.73 -4.63 10.87
N HIS A 191 9.01 -4.42 11.97
CA HIS A 191 8.03 -5.38 12.47
C HIS A 191 6.90 -5.62 11.47
N ILE A 192 6.28 -4.56 10.94
CA ILE A 192 5.22 -4.67 9.93
C ILE A 192 5.71 -5.41 8.69
N SER A 193 6.90 -5.08 8.19
CA SER A 193 7.50 -5.79 7.05
C SER A 193 7.69 -7.28 7.34
N GLY A 194 8.15 -7.64 8.55
CA GLY A 194 8.25 -9.02 9.00
C GLY A 194 6.90 -9.74 8.99
N GLN A 195 5.82 -9.10 9.46
CA GLN A 195 4.47 -9.67 9.43
C GLN A 195 3.96 -9.91 8.00
N ILE A 196 4.28 -9.02 7.06
CA ILE A 196 3.93 -9.17 5.64
C ILE A 196 4.67 -10.35 5.02
N ILE A 197 5.96 -10.51 5.33
CA ILE A 197 6.81 -11.59 4.79
C ILE A 197 6.38 -12.95 5.34
N HIS A 198 6.20 -13.09 6.65
CA HIS A 198 5.86 -14.37 7.28
C HIS A 198 4.48 -14.90 6.85
N SER A 199 3.48 -14.03 6.69
CA SER A 199 2.20 -14.48 6.15
C SER A 199 2.28 -14.95 4.68
N SER A 200 3.34 -14.59 3.95
CA SER A 200 3.58 -15.11 2.59
C SER A 200 4.17 -16.53 2.60
N ASP A 201 5.00 -16.84 3.59
CA ASP A 201 5.64 -18.17 3.70
C ASP A 201 4.64 -19.24 4.10
N ASP A 202 3.67 -18.92 4.96
CA ASP A 202 2.59 -19.84 5.36
C ASP A 202 1.72 -20.27 4.16
N MET A 203 1.48 -19.35 3.21
CA MET A 203 0.70 -19.64 2.00
C MET A 203 1.48 -20.47 0.97
N ARG A 204 2.80 -20.28 0.85
CA ARG A 204 3.65 -21.10 -0.05
C ARG A 204 3.87 -22.52 0.48
N GLY A 205 3.81 -22.70 1.80
CA GLY A 205 3.90 -24.02 2.44
C GLY A 205 2.64 -24.86 2.38
N ALA A 206 1.47 -24.25 2.13
CA ALA A 206 0.19 -24.94 2.02
C ALA A 206 -0.15 -25.46 0.59
N ALA A 207 0.68 -25.13 -0.39
CA ALA A 207 0.52 -25.49 -1.81
C ALA A 207 1.40 -26.68 -2.26
N VAL A 208 1.79 -27.59 -1.32
CA VAL A 208 2.52 -28.84 -1.61
C VAL A 208 1.65 -30.04 -1.33
#